data_170d7fd2662de607fe11441048e69d6a
#
_entry.id   170d7fd2662de607fe11441048e69d6a
#
_cell.length_a   1.000
_cell.length_b   1.000
_cell.length_c   1.000
_cell.angle_alpha   90.00
_cell.angle_beta   90.00
_cell.angle_gamma   90.00
#
_symmetry.space_group_name_H-M   'P 1'
#
loop_
_entity.id
_entity.type
_entity.pdbx_description
1 polymer ?
#
loop_
_entity_poly.entity_id
_entity_poly.type
_entity_poly.pdbx_seq_one_letter_code
_entity_poly.pdbx_strand_id
1 'polypeptide(L)' 'MSDLKFVSWKEIFHKAVVETDREKQSFLVQQADLAIFHRQQQLYNCFQHRDELSAMNAATEALRVIKQAARAKSA' A
#
# COMPACT_ATOMS: atom_id res chain seq x y z
N MET A 1 -12.85 14.69 11.33
CA MET A 1 -12.41 14.87 10.90
C MET A 1 -11.13 14.85 10.96
N SER A 2 -10.42 14.89 11.51
CA SER A 2 -9.14 14.82 11.66
C SER A 2 -8.49 13.67 11.24
N ASP A 3 -9.10 12.89 10.60
CA ASP A 3 -8.57 11.67 10.39
C ASP A 3 -7.62 11.54 9.29
N LEU A 4 -7.29 12.57 8.62
CA LEU A 4 -6.34 12.51 7.52
C LEU A 4 -4.99 12.00 7.95
N LYS A 5 -4.63 12.24 9.21
CA LYS A 5 -3.36 11.77 9.69
C LYS A 5 -3.31 10.29 9.87
N PHE A 6 -4.48 9.70 10.01
CA PHE A 6 -4.54 8.29 10.28
C PHE A 6 -5.19 7.53 9.14
N VAL A 7 -5.05 8.04 7.95
CA VAL A 7 -5.56 7.31 6.79
C VAL A 7 -4.90 5.96 6.79
N SER A 8 -5.71 4.94 6.82
CA SER A 8 -5.20 3.59 6.88
C SER A 8 -4.48 3.24 5.60
N TRP A 9 -3.39 2.52 5.72
CA TRP A 9 -2.70 2.04 4.54
C TRP A 9 -3.63 1.16 3.69
N LYS A 10 -4.62 0.55 4.32
CA LYS A 10 -5.57 -0.27 3.59
C LYS A 10 -6.41 0.56 2.63
N GLU A 11 -6.78 1.75 3.04
CA GLU A 11 -7.55 2.64 2.17
C GLU A 11 -6.74 3.07 0.97
N ILE A 12 -5.49 3.44 1.22
CA ILE A 12 -4.62 3.85 0.12
C ILE A 12 -4.37 2.69 -0.83
N PHE A 13 -4.13 1.53 -0.25
CA PHE A 13 -3.92 0.32 -1.03
C PHE A 13 -5.14 0.03 -1.91
N HIS A 14 -6.33 0.11 -1.32
CA HIS A 14 -7.55 -0.15 -2.06
C HIS A 14 -7.70 0.84 -3.22
N LYS A 15 -7.44 2.10 -2.96
CA LYS A 15 -7.53 3.10 -4.01
C LYS A 15 -6.56 2.81 -5.14
N ALA A 16 -5.36 2.36 -4.79
CA ALA A 16 -4.37 2.04 -5.82
C ALA A 16 -4.82 0.87 -6.68
N VAL A 17 -5.45 -0.11 -6.05
CA VAL A 17 -5.88 -1.30 -6.78
C VAL A 17 -7.00 -0.98 -7.76
N VAL A 18 -7.93 -0.12 -7.36
CA VAL A 18 -9.10 0.17 -8.20
C VAL A 18 -8.88 1.31 -9.17
N GLU A 19 -7.75 2.01 -9.06
CA GLU A 19 -7.50 3.15 -9.94
C GLU A 19 -7.23 2.67 -11.37
N THR A 20 -7.89 3.29 -12.33
CA THR A 20 -7.72 2.91 -13.71
C THR A 20 -6.72 3.80 -14.46
N ASP A 21 -6.50 5.01 -13.97
CA ASP A 21 -5.55 5.93 -14.58
C ASP A 21 -4.15 5.54 -14.16
N ARG A 22 -3.29 5.25 -15.13
CA ARG A 22 -1.96 4.75 -14.86
C ARG A 22 -1.11 5.67 -14.01
N GLU A 23 -1.15 6.96 -14.30
CA GLU A 23 -0.36 7.91 -13.55
C GLU A 23 -0.84 8.02 -12.11
N LYS A 24 -2.15 8.07 -11.94
CA LYS A 24 -2.71 8.14 -10.60
C LYS A 24 -2.44 6.87 -9.84
N GLN A 25 -2.53 5.74 -10.52
CA GLN A 25 -2.26 4.46 -9.89
C GLN A 25 -0.81 4.40 -9.41
N SER A 26 0.12 4.87 -10.23
CA SER A 26 1.52 4.87 -9.85
C SER A 26 1.75 5.71 -8.60
N PHE A 27 1.13 6.88 -8.55
CA PHE A 27 1.23 7.74 -7.39
C PHE A 27 0.65 7.06 -6.15
N LEU A 28 -0.53 6.45 -6.30
CA LEU A 28 -1.18 5.79 -5.17
C LEU A 28 -0.39 4.58 -4.70
N VAL A 29 0.23 3.86 -5.62
CA VAL A 29 1.08 2.73 -5.25
C VAL A 29 2.25 3.21 -4.39
N GLN A 30 2.87 4.32 -4.77
CA GLN A 30 3.95 4.87 -3.96
C GLN A 30 3.46 5.29 -2.59
N GLN A 31 2.30 5.93 -2.53
CA GLN A 31 1.73 6.34 -1.26
C GLN A 31 1.40 5.13 -0.39
N ALA A 32 0.88 4.07 -1.00
CA ALA A 32 0.57 2.86 -0.26
C ALA A 32 1.84 2.21 0.29
N ASP A 33 2.89 2.16 -0.52
CA ASP A 33 4.17 1.61 -0.06
C ASP A 33 4.69 2.36 1.15
N LEU A 34 4.65 3.69 1.09
CA LEU A 34 5.12 4.49 2.21
C LEU A 34 4.25 4.29 3.45
N ALA A 35 2.95 4.24 3.26
CA ALA A 35 2.04 4.05 4.38
C ALA A 35 2.28 2.69 5.05
N ILE A 36 2.47 1.66 4.23
CA ILE A 36 2.76 0.33 4.75
C ILE A 36 4.09 0.33 5.49
N PHE A 37 5.11 0.96 4.92
CA PHE A 37 6.41 1.01 5.54
C PHE A 37 6.34 1.69 6.91
N HIS A 38 5.65 2.84 6.98
CA HIS A 38 5.51 3.56 8.24
C HIS A 38 4.76 2.71 9.27
N ARG A 39 3.72 2.04 8.82
CA ARG A 39 2.96 1.20 9.74
C ARG A 39 3.79 0.04 10.26
N GLN A 40 4.59 -0.56 9.39
CA GLN A 40 5.47 -1.65 9.81
C GLN A 40 6.46 -1.18 10.85
N GLN A 41 6.98 0.03 10.70
CA GLN A 41 7.88 0.58 11.69
C GLN A 41 7.20 0.73 13.05
N GLN A 42 5.96 1.19 13.02
CA GLN A 42 5.20 1.34 14.26
C GLN A 42 4.94 0.02 14.94
N LEU A 43 4.74 -1.03 14.15
CA LEU A 43 4.40 -2.34 14.71
C LEU A 43 5.60 -3.23 14.93
N TYR A 44 6.78 -2.74 14.63
CA TYR A 44 7.98 -3.57 14.69
C TYR A 44 8.15 -4.27 16.02
N ASN A 45 7.85 -3.59 17.12
CA ASN A 45 8.01 -4.17 18.44
C ASN A 45 6.71 -4.68 19.03
N CYS A 46 5.66 -4.79 18.22
CA CYS A 46 4.38 -5.24 18.72
C CYS A 46 4.02 -6.60 18.17
N PHE A 47 4.02 -7.59 19.02
CA PHE A 47 3.70 -8.94 18.57
C PHE A 47 2.23 -9.18 18.44
N GLN A 48 1.40 -8.26 18.89
CA GLN A 48 -0.03 -8.45 18.87
C GLN A 48 -0.68 -8.16 17.54
N HIS A 49 0.11 -7.73 16.56
CA HIS A 49 -0.45 -7.30 15.28
C HIS A 49 -0.02 -8.21 14.12
N ARG A 50 0.04 -9.49 14.41
CA ARG A 50 0.43 -10.45 13.38
C ARG A 50 -0.48 -10.44 12.18
N ASP A 51 -1.79 -10.32 12.44
CA ASP A 51 -2.76 -10.32 11.34
C ASP A 51 -2.55 -9.14 10.43
N GLU A 52 -2.27 -7.97 11.02
CA GLU A 52 -2.03 -6.79 10.21
C GLU A 52 -0.73 -6.91 9.44
N LEU A 53 0.31 -7.47 10.06
CA LEU A 53 1.58 -7.66 9.36
C LEU A 53 1.42 -8.59 8.18
N SER A 54 0.65 -9.65 8.37
CA SER A 54 0.37 -10.58 7.29
C SER A 54 -0.38 -9.89 6.15
N ALA A 55 -1.36 -9.06 6.50
CA ALA A 55 -2.11 -8.31 5.51
C ALA A 55 -1.21 -7.33 4.75
N MET A 56 -0.27 -6.70 5.47
CA MET A 56 0.66 -5.77 4.83
C MET A 56 1.59 -6.50 3.87
N ASN A 57 2.02 -7.69 4.22
CA ASN A 57 2.85 -8.48 3.31
C ASN A 57 2.09 -8.83 2.05
N ALA A 58 0.83 -9.22 2.19
CA ALA A 58 0.00 -9.55 1.04
C ALA A 58 -0.22 -8.30 0.17
N ALA A 59 -0.45 -7.16 0.79
CA ALA A 59 -0.64 -5.91 0.06
C ALA A 59 0.63 -5.52 -0.69
N THR A 60 1.78 -5.70 -0.05
CA THR A 60 3.05 -5.39 -0.68
C THR A 60 3.26 -6.24 -1.94
N GLU A 61 2.91 -7.51 -1.85
CA GLU A 61 3.01 -8.38 -3.02
C GLU A 61 2.07 -7.93 -4.13
N ALA A 62 0.86 -7.54 -3.78
CA ALA A 62 -0.09 -7.06 -4.78
C ALA A 62 0.42 -5.79 -5.45
N LEU A 63 0.99 -4.88 -4.65
CA LEU A 63 1.54 -3.65 -5.21
C LEU A 63 2.71 -3.93 -6.13
N ARG A 64 3.51 -4.92 -5.78
CA ARG A 64 4.63 -5.33 -6.63
C ARG A 64 4.13 -5.80 -7.98
N VAL A 65 3.07 -6.59 -7.98
CA VAL A 65 2.49 -7.08 -9.23
C VAL A 65 1.98 -5.92 -10.08
N ILE A 66 1.33 -4.95 -9.44
CA ILE A 66 0.85 -3.77 -10.15
C ILE A 66 2.01 -3.02 -10.79
N LYS A 67 3.09 -2.85 -10.06
CA LYS A 67 4.26 -2.16 -10.58
C LYS A 67 4.86 -2.88 -11.77
N GLN A 68 4.94 -4.19 -11.68
CA GLN A 68 5.50 -4.98 -12.77
C GLN A 68 4.62 -4.92 -14.00
N ALA A 69 3.31 -4.97 -13.81
CA ALA A 69 2.40 -4.88 -14.94
C ALA A 69 2.52 -3.53 -15.63
N ALA A 70 2.65 -2.46 -14.84
CA ALA A 70 2.81 -1.14 -15.41
C ALA A 70 4.09 -1.03 -16.23
N ARG A 71 5.17 -1.61 -15.71
CA ARG A 71 6.43 -1.61 -16.42
C ARG A 71 6.36 -2.38 -17.71
N ALA A 72 5.74 -3.54 -17.66
CA ALA A 72 5.63 -4.38 -18.83
C ALA A 72 4.88 -3.66 -19.94
N LYS A 73 3.86 -2.91 -19.58
CA LYS A 73 3.11 -2.17 -20.57
C LYS A 73 3.83 -0.97 -21.10
N SER A 74 4.73 -0.42 -20.31
CA SER A 74 5.47 0.75 -20.74
C SER A 74 6.60 0.42 -21.69
N ALA A 75 7.02 -0.79 -21.70
CA ALA A 75 8.10 -1.20 -22.57
C ALA A 75 7.67 -1.37 -24.03
#